data_6413c9d53a2f8111ed1a117eda9d84d4
#
_entry.id   6413c9d53a2f8111ed1a117eda9d84d4
#
_cell.length_a   1.000
_cell.length_b   1.000
_cell.length_c   1.000
_cell.angle_alpha   90.00
_cell.angle_beta   90.00
_cell.angle_gamma   90.00
#
_symmetry.space_group_name_H-M   'P 1'
#
loop_
_entity.id
_entity.type
_entity.pdbx_description
1 polymer ?
#
loop_
_entity_poly.entity_id
_entity_poly.type
_entity_poly.pdbx_seq_one_letter_code
_entity_poly.pdbx_strand_id
1 'polypeptide(L)' 'MKKVKIGDHVVYMPWSAPNRTAIVEAIEICRHGEKNGSMVNSCDLDLHQEGTITLNDGHWCYFYQVKQVINK' A
#
# COMPACT_ATOMS: atom_id res chain seq x y z
N MET A 1 3.61 3.82 13.94
CA MET A 1 2.47 3.54 13.05
C MET A 1 2.90 3.74 11.60
N LYS A 2 2.45 2.86 10.72
CA LYS A 2 2.80 2.95 9.29
C LYS A 2 1.74 3.75 8.55
N LYS A 3 1.91 5.06 8.53
CA LYS A 3 1.06 5.93 7.72
C LYS A 3 1.65 6.05 6.32
N VAL A 4 0.79 5.90 5.32
CA VAL A 4 1.18 6.02 3.91
C VAL A 4 0.26 7.01 3.22
N LYS A 5 0.81 7.77 2.28
CA LYS A 5 0.05 8.69 1.44
C LYS A 5 0.56 8.60 0.00
N ILE A 6 -0.27 9.04 -0.93
CA ILE A 6 0.10 9.10 -2.35
C ILE A 6 1.36 9.97 -2.48
N GLY A 7 2.35 9.47 -3.22
CA GLY A 7 3.64 10.12 -3.38
C GLY A 7 4.73 9.63 -2.44
N ASP A 8 4.39 8.88 -1.39
CA ASP A 8 5.38 8.30 -0.50
C ASP A 8 6.14 7.16 -1.18
N HIS A 9 7.38 6.96 -0.77
CA HIS A 9 8.16 5.79 -1.16
C HIS A 9 7.87 4.66 -0.16
N VAL A 10 7.67 3.46 -0.67
CA VAL A 10 7.47 2.29 0.18
C VAL A 10 8.43 1.17 -0.23
N VAL A 11 8.89 0.44 0.77
CA VAL A 11 9.60 -0.83 0.56
C VAL A 11 8.59 -1.94 0.77
N TYR A 12 8.37 -2.76 -0.23
CA TYR A 12 7.40 -3.84 -0.16
C TYR A 12 8.02 -5.15 -0.64
N MET A 13 7.43 -6.26 -0.22
CA MET A 13 7.91 -7.59 -0.56
C MET A 13 6.94 -8.25 -1.53
N PRO A 14 7.28 -8.33 -2.84
CA PRO A 14 6.49 -9.10 -3.80
C PRO A 14 6.49 -10.59 -3.45
N TRP A 15 5.50 -11.34 -3.97
CA TRP A 15 5.32 -12.75 -3.63
C TRP A 15 6.52 -13.63 -3.97
N SER A 16 7.23 -13.33 -5.06
CA SER A 16 8.29 -14.20 -5.57
C SER A 16 9.58 -13.46 -5.88
N ALA A 17 9.80 -12.31 -5.28
CA ALA A 17 10.96 -11.47 -5.57
C ALA A 17 11.51 -10.81 -4.31
N PRO A 18 12.77 -10.32 -4.33
CA PRO A 18 13.30 -9.54 -3.23
C PRO A 18 12.50 -8.26 -3.01
N ASN A 19 12.70 -7.63 -1.86
CA ASN A 19 12.06 -6.36 -1.54
C ASN A 19 12.30 -5.33 -2.65
N ARG A 20 11.27 -4.55 -2.94
CA ARG A 20 11.33 -3.47 -3.92
C ARG A 20 10.97 -2.15 -3.27
N THR A 21 11.47 -1.06 -3.84
CA THR A 21 11.08 0.29 -3.44
C THR A 21 10.36 0.94 -4.61
N ALA A 22 9.20 1.55 -4.33
CA ALA A 22 8.41 2.22 -5.36
C ALA A 22 7.61 3.37 -4.74
N ILE A 23 7.02 4.18 -5.60
CA ILE A 23 6.22 5.34 -5.18
C ILE A 23 4.74 4.97 -5.24
N VAL A 24 4.01 5.35 -4.20
CA VAL A 24 2.57 5.07 -4.08
C VAL A 24 1.80 5.98 -5.05
N GLU A 25 1.02 5.37 -5.94
CA GLU A 25 0.16 6.08 -6.88
C GLU A 25 -1.30 6.09 -6.46
N ALA A 26 -1.76 5.03 -5.80
CA ALA A 26 -3.14 4.93 -5.36
C ALA A 26 -3.22 4.02 -4.14
N ILE A 27 -4.21 4.27 -3.30
CA ILE A 27 -4.47 3.47 -2.09
C ILE A 27 -5.96 3.13 -2.08
N GLU A 28 -6.26 1.84 -1.95
CA GLU A 28 -7.63 1.37 -1.84
C GLU A 28 -7.80 0.62 -0.52
N ILE A 29 -8.75 1.04 0.30
CA ILE A 29 -9.11 0.34 1.53
C ILE A 29 -10.29 -0.57 1.21
N CYS A 30 -10.14 -1.86 1.47
CA CYS A 30 -11.19 -2.85 1.31
C CYS A 30 -11.69 -3.26 2.69
N ARG A 31 -13.00 -3.25 2.88
CA ARG A 31 -13.62 -3.75 4.09
C ARG A 31 -14.13 -5.16 3.83
N HIS A 32 -14.12 -5.97 4.87
CA HIS A 32 -14.59 -7.34 4.77
C HIS A 32 -16.01 -7.40 4.20
N GLY A 33 -16.20 -8.19 3.14
CA GLY A 33 -17.49 -8.35 2.51
C GLY A 33 -17.83 -7.32 1.44
N GLU A 34 -17.03 -6.29 1.25
CA GLU A 34 -17.26 -5.29 0.19
C GLU A 34 -16.68 -5.77 -1.14
N LYS A 35 -17.43 -5.54 -2.22
CA LYS A 35 -16.97 -5.86 -3.57
C LYS A 35 -15.97 -4.85 -4.09
N ASN A 36 -16.17 -3.57 -3.76
CA ASN A 36 -15.31 -2.47 -4.18
C ASN A 36 -14.76 -1.77 -2.96
N GLY A 37 -13.48 -1.47 -2.99
CA GLY A 37 -12.86 -0.70 -1.92
C GLY A 37 -13.09 0.79 -2.07
N SER A 38 -12.64 1.53 -1.06
CA SER A 38 -12.69 2.99 -1.07
C SER A 38 -11.31 3.54 -1.38
N MET A 39 -11.23 4.42 -2.36
CA MET A 39 -9.98 5.10 -2.71
C MET A 39 -9.74 6.23 -1.71
N VAL A 40 -8.52 6.29 -1.19
CA VAL A 40 -8.12 7.32 -0.23
C VAL A 40 -6.76 7.90 -0.62
N ASN A 41 -6.48 9.12 -0.13
CA ASN A 41 -5.19 9.76 -0.37
C ASN A 41 -4.14 9.36 0.65
N SER A 42 -4.55 8.90 1.81
CA SER A 42 -3.65 8.45 2.87
C SER A 42 -4.39 7.48 3.79
N CYS A 43 -3.64 6.62 4.45
CA CYS A 43 -4.21 5.74 5.46
C CYS A 43 -3.12 5.28 6.43
N ASP A 44 -3.57 4.72 7.55
CA ASP A 44 -2.68 4.08 8.52
C ASP A 44 -2.78 2.56 8.30
N LEU A 45 -1.69 1.96 7.84
CA LEU A 45 -1.65 0.53 7.53
C LEU A 45 -1.86 -0.35 8.75
N ASP A 46 -1.63 0.17 9.95
CA ASP A 46 -1.85 -0.59 11.17
C ASP A 46 -3.32 -0.65 11.57
N LEU A 47 -4.12 0.30 11.11
CA LEU A 47 -5.56 0.36 11.40
C LEU A 47 -6.41 -0.42 10.41
N HIS A 48 -5.92 -0.64 9.20
CA HIS A 48 -6.65 -1.30 8.13
C HIS A 48 -5.94 -2.59 7.74
N GLN A 49 -6.63 -3.70 7.89
CA GLN A 49 -6.05 -5.01 7.61
C GLN A 49 -6.15 -5.41 6.15
N GLU A 50 -7.10 -4.84 5.43
CA GLU A 50 -7.33 -5.21 4.03
C GLU A 50 -7.27 -3.98 3.14
N GLY A 51 -6.50 -4.10 2.08
CA GLY A 51 -6.39 -3.06 1.10
C GLY A 51 -5.22 -3.28 0.17
N THR A 52 -5.13 -2.44 -0.85
CA THR A 52 -4.07 -2.54 -1.85
C THR A 52 -3.45 -1.18 -2.09
N ILE A 53 -2.18 -1.21 -2.49
CA ILE A 53 -1.44 -0.03 -2.88
C ILE A 53 -0.97 -0.23 -4.31
N THR A 54 -1.32 0.70 -5.19
CA THR A 54 -0.84 0.72 -6.57
C THR A 54 0.46 1.51 -6.62
N LEU A 55 1.45 0.97 -7.29
CA LEU A 55 2.80 1.50 -7.30
C LEU A 55 3.19 1.95 -8.70
N ASN A 56 4.15 2.89 -8.77
CA ASN A 56 4.57 3.49 -10.04
C ASN A 56 5.43 2.56 -10.91
N ASP A 57 5.79 1.39 -10.39
CA ASP A 57 6.60 0.41 -11.14
C ASP A 57 5.73 -0.58 -11.93
N GLY A 58 4.43 -0.33 -12.02
CA GLY A 58 3.50 -1.22 -12.73
C GLY A 58 2.96 -2.36 -11.88
N HIS A 59 3.34 -2.42 -10.62
CA HIS A 59 2.88 -3.44 -9.68
C HIS A 59 1.93 -2.85 -8.65
N TRP A 60 1.33 -3.74 -7.88
CA TRP A 60 0.51 -3.40 -6.71
C TRP A 60 0.84 -4.38 -5.59
N CYS A 61 0.53 -4.00 -4.35
CA CYS A 61 0.75 -4.89 -3.22
C CYS A 61 -0.38 -4.74 -2.20
N TYR A 62 -0.53 -5.74 -1.36
CA TYR A 62 -1.41 -5.66 -0.20
C TYR A 62 -0.76 -4.85 0.92
N PHE A 63 -1.57 -4.32 1.83
CA PHE A 63 -1.06 -3.54 2.96
C PHE A 63 -0.03 -4.32 3.77
N TYR A 64 -0.27 -5.61 4.01
CA TYR A 64 0.65 -6.42 4.82
C TYR A 64 2.00 -6.69 4.13
N GLN A 65 2.11 -6.45 2.85
CA GLN A 65 3.36 -6.63 2.12
C GLN A 65 4.30 -5.43 2.25
N VAL A 66 3.83 -4.32 2.78
CA VAL A 66 4.66 -3.14 2.99
C VAL A 66 5.55 -3.36 4.20
N LYS A 67 6.86 -3.25 4.00
CA LYS A 67 7.86 -3.41 5.06
C LYS A 67 8.22 -2.08 5.71
N GLN A 68 8.26 -1.02 4.92
CA GLN A 68 8.66 0.30 5.40
C GLN A 68 8.03 1.37 4.54
N VAL A 69 7.61 2.47 5.18
CA VAL A 69 7.14 3.67 4.49
C VAL A 69 8.18 4.76 4.70
N ILE A 70 8.65 5.35 3.61
CA ILE A 70 9.61 6.43 3.64
C ILE A 70 8.87 7.71 3.24
N ASN A 71 8.62 8.55 4.23
CA ASN A 71 7.95 9.83 3.98
C ASN A 71 9.01 10.87 3.59
N LYS A 72 8.69 11.62 2.58
CA LYS A 72 9.55 12.72 2.13
C LYS A 72 8.89 14.06 2.40
#